data_aac31164f616ba39c2ac683f05569878
#
_entry.id   aac31164f616ba39c2ac683f05569878
#
_cell.length_a   1.000
_cell.length_b   1.000
_cell.length_c   1.000
_cell.angle_alpha   90.00
_cell.angle_beta   90.00
_cell.angle_gamma   90.00
#
_symmetry.space_group_name_H-M   'P 1'
#
loop_
_entity.id
_entity.type
_entity.pdbx_description
1 polymer ?
#
loop_
_entity_poly.entity_id
_entity_poly.type
_entity_poly.pdbx_seq_one_letter_code
_entity_poly.pdbx_strand_id
1 'polypeptide(L)'
;MSEPLVIVGNGMAAARLVDELAKVALGRYAIAVIGDEPRLAYNRVLLSSVLAGETASQDIELRPASWWRDRGVTLKYGCTATEIDVGRRELKIENDESVPFSKLVLTTGSSPLRLNLPGADLAGVHTFRDSRDVDLLLTLAAQ
;
A
#
# COMPACT_ATOMS: atom_id res chain seq x y z
N MET A 1 7.76 4.81 -26.77
CA MET A 1 7.71 5.36 -25.38
C MET A 1 6.71 4.55 -24.57
N SER A 2 7.06 4.20 -23.34
CA SER A 2 6.15 3.47 -22.43
C SER A 2 5.02 4.38 -21.94
N GLU A 3 3.83 3.83 -21.80
CA GLU A 3 2.62 4.54 -21.38
C GLU A 3 2.61 4.71 -19.85
N PRO A 4 2.43 5.93 -19.29
CA PRO A 4 2.39 6.13 -17.85
C PRO A 4 1.19 5.42 -17.20
N LEU A 5 1.45 4.45 -16.32
CA LEU A 5 0.45 3.74 -15.54
C LEU A 5 0.70 4.01 -14.05
N VAL A 6 -0.27 4.63 -13.38
CA VAL A 6 -0.20 4.89 -11.95
C VAL A 6 -1.14 3.92 -11.22
N ILE A 7 -0.63 3.27 -10.18
CA ILE A 7 -1.38 2.38 -9.29
C ILE A 7 -1.39 3.01 -7.90
N VAL A 8 -2.57 3.32 -7.39
CA VAL A 8 -2.76 3.86 -6.04
C VAL A 8 -3.10 2.73 -5.07
N GLY A 9 -2.29 2.58 -4.07
CA GLY A 9 -2.30 1.48 -3.12
C GLY A 9 -1.14 0.51 -3.36
N ASN A 10 -0.30 0.31 -2.34
CA ASN A 10 0.84 -0.60 -2.35
C ASN A 10 0.54 -1.84 -1.51
N GLY A 11 -0.48 -2.59 -1.90
CA GLY A 11 -0.90 -3.81 -1.22
C GLY A 11 -0.77 -5.07 -2.09
N MET A 12 -1.42 -6.16 -1.66
CA MET A 12 -1.42 -7.44 -2.36
C MET A 12 -1.94 -7.34 -3.80
N ALA A 13 -2.97 -6.52 -4.03
CA ALA A 13 -3.56 -6.35 -5.36
C ALA A 13 -2.60 -5.62 -6.31
N ALA A 14 -1.92 -4.57 -5.86
CA ALA A 14 -0.91 -3.86 -6.64
C ALA A 14 0.26 -4.77 -7.00
N ALA A 15 0.80 -5.51 -6.03
CA ALA A 15 1.89 -6.44 -6.25
C ALA A 15 1.52 -7.52 -7.27
N ARG A 16 0.29 -8.06 -7.18
CA ARG A 16 -0.20 -9.05 -8.14
C ARG A 16 -0.40 -8.46 -9.53
N LEU A 17 -0.96 -7.25 -9.63
CA LEU A 17 -1.13 -6.57 -10.92
C LEU A 17 0.21 -6.34 -11.62
N VAL A 18 1.22 -5.83 -10.90
CA VAL A 18 2.57 -5.63 -11.46
C VAL A 18 3.19 -6.96 -11.88
N ASP A 19 3.01 -8.03 -11.11
CA ASP A 19 3.50 -9.37 -11.45
C ASP A 19 2.89 -9.88 -12.76
N GLU A 20 1.59 -9.69 -12.97
CA GLU A 20 0.92 -10.08 -14.22
C GLU A 20 1.33 -9.18 -15.41
N LEU A 21 1.41 -7.86 -15.21
CA LEU A 21 1.84 -6.94 -16.26
C LEU A 21 3.28 -7.22 -16.72
N ALA A 22 4.16 -7.62 -15.80
CA ALA A 22 5.52 -8.00 -16.13
C ALA A 22 5.59 -9.25 -17.03
N LYS A 23 4.58 -10.14 -16.99
CA LYS A 23 4.52 -11.34 -17.83
C LYS A 23 3.98 -11.05 -19.24
N VAL A 24 2.95 -10.19 -19.33
CA VAL A 24 2.17 -10.04 -20.57
C VAL A 24 2.42 -8.72 -21.29
N ALA A 25 3.01 -7.72 -20.64
CA ALA A 25 3.15 -6.36 -21.16
C ALA A 25 4.45 -5.68 -20.73
N LEU A 26 5.53 -6.45 -20.59
CA LEU A 26 6.83 -5.95 -20.20
C LEU A 26 7.29 -4.81 -21.12
N GLY A 27 7.65 -3.66 -20.53
CA GLY A 27 8.10 -2.47 -21.26
C GLY A 27 6.98 -1.63 -21.90
N ARG A 28 5.72 -2.09 -21.90
CA ARG A 28 4.60 -1.30 -22.41
C ARG A 28 4.28 -0.10 -21.51
N TYR A 29 4.36 -0.28 -20.20
CA TYR A 29 4.00 0.73 -19.23
C TYR A 29 5.20 1.23 -18.43
N ALA A 30 5.25 2.55 -18.19
CA ALA A 30 6.05 3.16 -17.14
C ALA A 30 5.20 3.14 -15.86
N ILE A 31 5.45 2.17 -14.98
CA ILE A 31 4.60 1.90 -13.82
C ILE A 31 5.10 2.70 -12.62
N ALA A 32 4.19 3.46 -11.98
CA ALA A 32 4.39 4.05 -10.67
C ALA A 32 3.36 3.49 -9.69
N VAL A 33 3.82 3.02 -8.52
CA VAL A 33 2.96 2.55 -7.43
C VAL A 33 3.11 3.50 -6.25
N ILE A 34 1.98 3.98 -5.71
CA ILE A 34 1.92 4.97 -4.64
C ILE A 34 1.12 4.38 -3.48
N GLY A 35 1.69 4.35 -2.28
CA GLY A 35 1.05 3.79 -1.10
C GLY A 35 1.34 4.58 0.17
N ASP A 36 0.35 4.68 1.06
CA ASP A 36 0.41 5.45 2.30
C ASP A 36 1.19 4.74 3.42
N GLU A 37 1.26 3.42 3.40
CA GLU A 37 2.05 2.68 4.39
C GLU A 37 3.55 2.83 4.09
N PRO A 38 4.40 3.11 5.12
CA PRO A 38 5.83 3.37 4.92
C PRO A 38 6.65 2.08 4.80
N ARG A 39 6.15 1.11 4.03
CA ARG A 39 6.80 -0.19 3.83
C ARG A 39 6.41 -0.83 2.50
N LEU A 40 7.15 -1.88 2.12
CA LEU A 40 6.86 -2.70 0.95
C LEU A 40 5.54 -3.46 1.11
N ALA A 41 4.94 -3.84 -0.03
CA ALA A 41 3.75 -4.68 -0.06
C ALA A 41 3.96 -5.99 0.70
N TYR A 42 3.01 -6.33 1.56
CA TYR A 42 3.09 -7.51 2.43
C TYR A 42 1.78 -8.30 2.45
N ASN A 43 1.86 -9.54 2.93
CA ASN A 43 0.70 -10.40 3.10
C ASN A 43 -0.07 -10.04 4.37
N ARG A 44 -1.18 -9.30 4.23
CA ARG A 44 -2.03 -8.87 5.35
C ARG A 44 -2.66 -10.02 6.13
N VAL A 45 -2.81 -11.19 5.51
CA VAL A 45 -3.37 -12.37 6.18
C VAL A 45 -2.47 -12.85 7.32
N LEU A 46 -1.16 -12.58 7.21
CA LEU A 46 -0.17 -12.99 8.21
C LEU A 46 0.06 -11.97 9.34
N LEU A 47 -0.68 -10.86 9.38
CA LEU A 47 -0.53 -9.86 10.44
C LEU A 47 -0.83 -10.42 11.83
N SER A 48 -1.77 -11.36 11.95
CA SER A 48 -2.05 -12.03 13.22
C SER A 48 -0.87 -12.90 13.70
N SER A 49 -0.17 -13.56 12.78
CA SER A 49 1.04 -14.32 13.11
C SER A 49 2.20 -13.41 13.52
N VAL A 50 2.28 -12.20 12.93
CA VAL A 50 3.26 -11.19 13.37
C VAL A 50 2.92 -10.71 14.79
N LEU A 51 1.65 -10.41 15.06
CA LEU A 51 1.20 -9.99 16.39
C LEU A 51 1.44 -11.08 17.44
N ALA A 52 1.27 -12.35 17.08
CA ALA A 52 1.53 -13.50 17.95
C ALA A 52 3.04 -13.79 18.15
N GLY A 53 3.93 -13.11 17.42
CA GLY A 53 5.38 -13.36 17.47
C GLY A 53 5.84 -14.63 16.77
N GLU A 54 4.98 -15.23 15.96
CA GLU A 54 5.28 -16.48 15.20
C GLU A 54 6.09 -16.20 13.93
N THR A 55 5.94 -14.98 13.37
CA THR A 55 6.57 -14.56 12.12
C THR A 55 7.09 -13.14 12.27
N ALA A 56 8.28 -12.87 11.76
CA ALA A 56 8.82 -11.51 11.77
C ALA A 56 8.14 -10.62 10.72
N SER A 57 8.02 -9.34 11.00
CA SER A 57 7.32 -8.38 10.13
C SER A 57 7.91 -8.30 8.72
N GLN A 58 9.21 -8.46 8.56
CA GLN A 58 9.89 -8.49 7.26
C GLN A 58 9.62 -9.77 6.46
N ASP A 59 9.32 -10.88 7.12
CA ASP A 59 9.13 -12.19 6.46
C ASP A 59 7.77 -12.30 5.76
N ILE A 60 6.87 -11.38 6.02
CA ILE A 60 5.57 -11.31 5.34
C ILE A 60 5.58 -10.43 4.09
N GLU A 61 6.70 -9.81 3.73
CA GLU A 61 6.82 -9.02 2.51
C GLU A 61 6.65 -9.88 1.26
N LEU A 62 5.87 -9.39 0.29
CA LEU A 62 5.54 -10.15 -0.92
C LEU A 62 6.67 -10.16 -1.93
N ARG A 63 7.38 -9.06 -2.05
CA ARG A 63 8.48 -8.87 -3.00
C ARG A 63 9.52 -7.92 -2.42
N PRO A 64 10.81 -8.21 -2.56
CA PRO A 64 11.88 -7.31 -2.12
C PRO A 64 11.93 -6.04 -2.99
N ALA A 65 12.53 -4.97 -2.47
CA ALA A 65 12.69 -3.71 -3.19
C ALA A 65 13.40 -3.86 -4.55
N SER A 66 14.36 -4.79 -4.65
CA SER A 66 15.04 -5.13 -5.90
C SER A 66 14.10 -5.62 -6.98
N TRP A 67 13.10 -6.43 -6.62
CA TRP A 67 12.12 -6.96 -7.56
C TRP A 67 11.34 -5.86 -8.30
N TRP A 68 10.96 -4.79 -7.59
CA TRP A 68 10.28 -3.63 -8.15
C TRP A 68 11.20 -2.84 -9.08
N ARG A 69 12.40 -2.54 -8.59
CA ARG A 69 13.42 -1.80 -9.33
C ARG A 69 13.83 -2.51 -10.62
N ASP A 70 14.05 -3.82 -10.58
CA ASP A 70 14.50 -4.60 -11.73
C ASP A 70 13.43 -4.68 -12.84
N ARG A 71 12.18 -4.36 -12.50
CA ARG A 71 11.05 -4.22 -13.44
C ARG A 71 10.78 -2.79 -13.87
N GLY A 72 11.63 -1.86 -13.48
CA GLY A 72 11.47 -0.44 -13.81
C GLY A 72 10.27 0.21 -13.14
N VAL A 73 9.76 -0.35 -12.03
CA VAL A 73 8.64 0.21 -11.28
C VAL A 73 9.14 1.30 -10.34
N THR A 74 8.58 2.51 -10.48
CA THR A 74 8.76 3.58 -9.50
C THR A 74 7.84 3.33 -8.31
N LEU A 75 8.42 3.02 -7.16
CA LEU A 75 7.67 2.75 -5.93
C LEU A 75 7.80 3.92 -4.97
N LYS A 76 6.67 4.60 -4.68
CA LYS A 76 6.54 5.65 -3.66
C LYS A 76 5.68 5.11 -2.53
N TYR A 77 6.29 4.72 -1.43
CA TYR A 77 5.60 4.26 -0.22
C TYR A 77 5.78 5.27 0.92
N GLY A 78 4.87 5.27 1.89
CA GLY A 78 4.78 6.32 2.89
C GLY A 78 4.31 7.64 2.29
N CYS A 79 3.49 7.58 1.23
CA CYS A 79 3.05 8.74 0.47
C CYS A 79 1.55 8.60 0.15
N THR A 80 0.75 9.55 0.60
CA THR A 80 -0.71 9.53 0.45
C THR A 80 -1.14 10.22 -0.84
N ALA A 81 -1.96 9.55 -1.64
CA ALA A 81 -2.66 10.16 -2.76
C ALA A 81 -3.85 10.97 -2.23
N THR A 82 -3.96 12.24 -2.62
CA THR A 82 -4.92 13.19 -2.06
C THR A 82 -6.02 13.59 -3.02
N GLU A 83 -5.74 13.67 -4.33
CA GLU A 83 -6.71 14.12 -5.34
C GLU A 83 -6.41 13.49 -6.70
N ILE A 84 -7.45 13.20 -7.46
CA ILE A 84 -7.35 12.75 -8.86
C ILE A 84 -7.93 13.85 -9.76
N ASP A 85 -7.09 14.52 -10.54
CA ASP A 85 -7.53 15.41 -11.62
C ASP A 85 -7.67 14.61 -12.92
N VAL A 86 -8.90 14.21 -13.21
CA VAL A 86 -9.21 13.43 -14.43
C VAL A 86 -9.01 14.25 -15.69
N GLY A 87 -9.28 15.55 -15.65
CA GLY A 87 -9.16 16.46 -16.78
C GLY A 87 -7.71 16.65 -17.22
N ARG A 88 -6.82 16.83 -16.28
CA ARG A 88 -5.38 16.94 -16.51
C ARG A 88 -4.67 15.60 -16.55
N ARG A 89 -5.33 14.52 -16.10
CA ARG A 89 -4.75 13.20 -15.90
C ARG A 89 -3.54 13.24 -14.97
N GLU A 90 -3.74 13.85 -13.82
CA GLU A 90 -2.73 13.98 -12.76
C GLU A 90 -3.27 13.44 -11.44
N LEU A 91 -2.43 12.70 -10.74
CA LEU A 91 -2.64 12.29 -9.36
C LEU A 91 -1.85 13.24 -8.46
N LYS A 92 -2.52 13.95 -7.56
CA LYS A 92 -1.85 14.70 -6.51
C LYS A 92 -1.53 13.79 -5.33
N ILE A 93 -0.34 13.96 -4.80
CA ILE A 93 0.13 13.29 -3.61
C ILE A 93 0.52 14.32 -2.56
N GLU A 94 0.82 13.87 -1.36
CA GLU A 94 1.29 14.74 -0.28
C GLU A 94 2.39 15.68 -0.77
N ASN A 95 2.44 16.90 -0.19
CA ASN A 95 3.35 17.99 -0.55
C ASN A 95 3.10 18.60 -1.94
N ASP A 96 1.85 18.54 -2.46
CA ASP A 96 1.44 19.11 -3.76
C ASP A 96 2.22 18.57 -4.98
N GLU A 97 2.91 17.46 -4.85
CA GLU A 97 3.54 16.79 -5.99
C GLU A 97 2.47 16.17 -6.88
N SER A 98 2.57 16.39 -8.20
CA SER A 98 1.68 15.78 -9.20
C SER A 98 2.37 14.67 -9.97
N VAL A 99 1.67 13.54 -10.12
CA VAL A 99 2.13 12.38 -10.90
C VAL A 99 1.22 12.23 -12.12
N PRO A 100 1.72 12.44 -13.34
CA PRO A 100 0.91 12.31 -14.54
C PRO A 100 0.62 10.83 -14.84
N PHE A 101 -0.57 10.55 -15.40
CA PHE A 101 -0.97 9.22 -15.83
C PHE A 101 -1.72 9.23 -17.18
N SER A 102 -1.55 8.18 -17.96
CA SER A 102 -2.46 7.85 -19.06
C SER A 102 -3.52 6.83 -18.59
N LYS A 103 -3.14 5.96 -17.66
CA LYS A 103 -4.02 5.02 -16.97
C LYS A 103 -3.81 5.08 -15.46
N LEU A 104 -4.92 5.02 -14.74
CA LEU A 104 -4.93 5.00 -13.28
C LEU A 104 -5.67 3.75 -12.79
N VAL A 105 -5.07 3.04 -11.85
CA VAL A 105 -5.68 1.89 -11.18
C VAL A 105 -5.74 2.14 -9.68
N LEU A 106 -6.91 1.97 -9.09
CA LEU A 106 -7.12 2.13 -7.66
C LEU A 106 -7.14 0.75 -6.99
N THR A 107 -6.17 0.53 -6.11
CA THR A 107 -6.03 -0.68 -5.28
C THR A 107 -5.88 -0.31 -3.80
N THR A 108 -6.61 0.73 -3.39
CA THR A 108 -6.49 1.37 -2.08
C THR A 108 -6.94 0.51 -0.90
N GLY A 109 -7.55 -0.64 -1.17
CA GLY A 109 -8.03 -1.55 -0.13
C GLY A 109 -9.27 -1.02 0.59
N SER A 110 -9.31 -1.22 1.90
CA SER A 110 -10.45 -0.82 2.75
C SER A 110 -9.97 -0.35 4.10
N SER A 111 -10.77 0.49 4.75
CA SER A 111 -10.59 0.89 6.15
C SER A 111 -11.36 -0.04 7.08
N PRO A 112 -10.92 -0.23 8.33
CA PRO A 112 -11.66 -1.01 9.31
C PRO A 112 -12.99 -0.36 9.65
N LEU A 113 -14.06 -1.15 9.75
CA LEU A 113 -15.34 -0.67 10.24
C LEU A 113 -15.25 -0.42 11.74
N ARG A 114 -15.51 0.81 12.17
CA ARG A 114 -15.72 1.13 13.58
C ARG A 114 -17.20 1.00 13.89
N LEU A 115 -17.54 0.12 14.85
CA LEU A 115 -18.92 -0.04 15.30
C LEU A 115 -19.34 1.18 16.11
N ASN A 116 -20.55 1.68 15.89
CA ASN A 116 -21.13 2.75 16.69
C ASN A 116 -21.74 2.17 17.98
N LEU A 117 -20.89 1.80 18.92
CA LEU A 117 -21.26 1.23 20.21
C LEU A 117 -20.81 2.16 21.35
N PRO A 118 -21.53 2.20 22.48
CA PRO A 118 -21.05 2.90 23.67
C PRO A 118 -19.66 2.40 24.06
N GLY A 119 -18.71 3.34 24.21
CA GLY A 119 -17.32 3.04 24.56
C GLY A 119 -16.39 2.71 23.39
N ALA A 120 -16.86 2.70 22.13
CA ALA A 120 -16.00 2.44 20.97
C ALA A 120 -14.94 3.53 20.72
N ASP A 121 -15.11 4.69 21.34
CA ASP A 121 -14.22 5.86 21.29
C ASP A 121 -13.30 5.99 22.52
N LEU A 122 -13.39 5.05 23.47
CA LEU A 122 -12.56 5.08 24.66
C LEU A 122 -11.07 4.82 24.32
N ALA A 123 -10.20 5.39 25.17
CA ALA A 123 -8.77 5.10 25.09
C ALA A 123 -8.51 3.59 25.27
N GLY A 124 -7.65 3.02 24.45
CA GLY A 124 -7.35 1.58 24.44
C GLY A 124 -8.23 0.75 23.51
N VAL A 125 -9.25 1.34 22.86
CA VAL A 125 -10.02 0.68 21.82
C VAL A 125 -9.37 0.92 20.46
N HIS A 126 -8.84 -0.12 19.86
CA HIS A 126 -8.11 -0.07 18.59
C HIS A 126 -8.72 -0.98 17.55
N THR A 127 -8.50 -0.65 16.28
CA THR A 127 -8.79 -1.54 15.15
C THR A 127 -7.56 -2.39 14.85
N PHE A 128 -7.76 -3.49 14.10
CA PHE A 128 -6.69 -4.35 13.63
C PHE A 128 -6.84 -4.57 12.13
N ARG A 129 -6.06 -3.87 11.33
CA ARG A 129 -6.19 -3.88 9.87
C ARG A 129 -4.87 -3.90 9.12
N ASP A 130 -3.88 -3.13 9.54
CA ASP A 130 -2.62 -2.97 8.84
C ASP A 130 -1.40 -3.12 9.78
N SER A 131 -0.19 -2.94 9.23
CA SER A 131 1.04 -3.11 10.01
C SER A 131 1.18 -2.08 11.12
N ARG A 132 0.63 -0.88 10.96
CA ARG A 132 0.66 0.18 11.99
C ARG A 132 -0.16 -0.22 13.20
N ASP A 133 -1.28 -0.90 12.97
CA ASP A 133 -2.11 -1.44 14.07
C ASP A 133 -1.32 -2.52 14.86
N VAL A 134 -0.59 -3.40 14.17
CA VAL A 134 0.26 -4.42 14.81
C VAL A 134 1.35 -3.75 15.66
N ASP A 135 2.07 -2.78 15.11
CA ASP A 135 3.15 -2.08 15.80
C ASP A 135 2.63 -1.34 17.03
N LEU A 136 1.45 -0.71 16.92
CA LEU A 136 0.77 -0.07 18.05
C LEU A 136 0.40 -1.09 19.13
N LEU A 137 -0.23 -2.19 18.76
CA LEU A 137 -0.67 -3.22 19.73
C LEU A 137 0.52 -3.88 20.43
N LEU A 138 1.61 -4.16 19.72
CA LEU A 138 2.85 -4.67 20.32
C LEU A 138 3.46 -3.66 21.31
N THR A 139 3.45 -2.37 20.96
CA THR A 139 3.94 -1.30 21.83
C THR A 139 3.12 -1.20 23.12
N LEU A 140 1.78 -1.28 23.01
CA LEU A 140 0.89 -1.23 24.17
C LEU A 140 1.01 -2.48 25.06
N ALA A 141 1.21 -3.65 24.47
CA ALA A 141 1.37 -4.90 25.20
C ALA A 141 2.69 -4.98 25.99
N ALA A 142 3.69 -4.17 25.62
CA ALA A 142 4.99 -4.13 26.30
C ALA A 142 5.03 -3.16 27.50
N GLN A 143 3.96 -2.40 27.76
CA GLN A 143 3.82 -1.47 28.89
C GLN A 143 3.21 -2.16 30.10
#